data_98960429309bdd2ed8f2b3527cc4ec8d
#
_entry.id   98960429309bdd2ed8f2b3527cc4ec8d
#
_cell.length_a   1.000
_cell.length_b   1.000
_cell.length_c   1.000
_cell.angle_alpha   90.00
_cell.angle_beta   90.00
_cell.angle_gamma   90.00
#
_symmetry.space_group_name_H-M   'P 1'
#
loop_
_entity.id
_entity.type
_entity.pdbx_description
1 polymer ?
#
loop_
_entity_poly.entity_id
_entity_poly.type
_entity_poly.pdbx_seq_one_letter_code
_entity_poly.pdbx_strand_id
1 'polypeptide(L)'
;LLAYIGENYRDKIGSYKIITNGTIEPSAELIEIMQKYHVAAEISDYTNGVPQLKEKIESVVETYRKNNIQTYFLSAARWVDFGFEDVQNNYTIEQARAFFDYCHTRCRGYVDGKIRYCINAFFAERTLYGTEDINNMLDVVNMENTEKSRRKLVEFDLGYNEKGFLLMCQHCNGTVEINQHFIEVGKQCQNR
;
A
#
# COMPACT_ATOMS: atom_id res chain seq x y z
N LEU A 1 -12.37 10.04 -9.05
CA LEU A 1 -11.39 10.31 -7.98
C LEU A 1 -10.16 11.03 -8.53
N LEU A 2 -9.44 10.47 -9.51
CA LEU A 2 -8.21 11.10 -10.06
C LEU A 2 -8.44 12.53 -10.55
N ALA A 3 -9.50 12.76 -11.34
CA ALA A 3 -9.83 14.09 -11.82
C ALA A 3 -10.07 15.09 -10.67
N TYR A 4 -10.85 14.68 -9.66
CA TYR A 4 -11.12 15.51 -8.48
C TYR A 4 -9.84 15.86 -7.71
N ILE A 5 -8.96 14.89 -7.47
CA ILE A 5 -7.68 15.14 -6.79
C ILE A 5 -6.79 16.06 -7.65
N GLY A 6 -6.71 15.78 -8.96
CA GLY A 6 -5.92 16.59 -9.87
C GLY A 6 -6.41 18.02 -9.98
N GLU A 7 -7.72 18.26 -9.97
CA GLU A 7 -8.31 19.58 -10.06
C GLU A 7 -8.12 20.42 -8.77
N ASN A 8 -8.23 19.79 -7.61
CA ASN A 8 -8.27 20.50 -6.34
C ASN A 8 -6.94 20.50 -5.55
N TYR A 9 -6.03 19.56 -5.83
CA TYR A 9 -4.86 19.32 -4.99
C TYR A 9 -3.57 19.07 -5.76
N ARG A 10 -3.55 19.17 -7.10
CA ARG A 10 -2.36 18.82 -7.90
C ARG A 10 -1.11 19.58 -7.48
N ASP A 11 -1.26 20.84 -7.12
CA ASP A 11 -0.19 21.73 -6.66
C ASP A 11 0.42 21.32 -5.29
N LYS A 12 -0.30 20.49 -4.53
CA LYS A 12 0.11 19.99 -3.21
C LYS A 12 0.69 18.57 -3.25
N ILE A 13 0.70 17.93 -4.43
CA ILE A 13 1.12 16.55 -4.61
C ILE A 13 2.46 16.53 -5.34
N GLY A 14 3.51 16.07 -4.68
CA GLY A 14 4.84 15.94 -5.27
C GLY A 14 4.91 14.85 -6.34
N SER A 15 4.35 13.66 -6.06
CA SER A 15 4.28 12.53 -7.01
C SER A 15 2.85 12.04 -7.13
N TYR A 16 2.29 12.13 -8.34
CA TYR A 16 0.92 11.69 -8.63
C TYR A 16 0.97 10.54 -9.62
N LYS A 17 0.65 9.34 -9.16
CA LYS A 17 0.70 8.13 -9.98
C LYS A 17 -0.41 7.14 -9.62
N ILE A 18 -0.79 6.32 -10.59
CA ILE A 18 -1.54 5.10 -10.37
C ILE A 18 -0.59 3.91 -10.33
N ILE A 19 -0.93 2.89 -9.56
CA ILE A 19 -0.24 1.59 -9.57
C ILE A 19 -1.19 0.58 -10.19
N THR A 20 -0.72 -0.17 -11.17
CA THR A 20 -1.51 -1.16 -11.90
C THR A 20 -0.69 -2.41 -12.22
N ASN A 21 -1.33 -3.55 -12.35
CA ASN A 21 -0.68 -4.76 -12.87
C ASN A 21 -0.57 -4.78 -14.42
N GLY A 22 -1.04 -3.74 -15.09
CA GLY A 22 -0.94 -3.59 -16.55
C GLY A 22 -1.75 -4.61 -17.36
N THR A 23 -2.79 -5.22 -16.78
CA THR A 23 -3.57 -6.26 -17.48
C THR A 23 -4.85 -5.75 -18.11
N ILE A 24 -5.19 -4.48 -17.89
CA ILE A 24 -6.40 -3.83 -18.41
C ILE A 24 -5.97 -2.57 -19.16
N GLU A 25 -6.42 -2.46 -20.43
CA GLU A 25 -6.18 -1.26 -21.23
C GLU A 25 -6.86 -0.04 -20.60
N PRO A 26 -6.16 1.10 -20.50
CA PRO A 26 -6.76 2.32 -19.99
C PRO A 26 -7.83 2.84 -20.93
N SER A 27 -8.92 3.34 -20.37
CA SER A 27 -9.93 4.03 -21.18
C SER A 27 -9.41 5.37 -21.72
N ALA A 28 -10.02 5.87 -22.80
CA ALA A 28 -9.69 7.19 -23.34
C ALA A 28 -9.88 8.29 -22.28
N GLU A 29 -10.95 8.22 -21.50
CA GLU A 29 -11.19 9.14 -20.38
C GLU A 29 -10.08 9.12 -19.34
N LEU A 30 -9.58 7.93 -18.97
CA LEU A 30 -8.47 7.80 -18.04
C LEU A 30 -7.20 8.44 -18.61
N ILE A 31 -6.91 8.20 -19.88
CA ILE A 31 -5.76 8.81 -20.57
C ILE A 31 -5.85 10.34 -20.55
N GLU A 32 -7.00 10.92 -20.88
CA GLU A 32 -7.23 12.38 -20.85
C GLU A 32 -7.00 12.95 -19.44
N ILE A 33 -7.49 12.28 -18.40
CA ILE A 33 -7.27 12.69 -17.00
C ILE A 33 -5.78 12.61 -16.66
N MET A 34 -5.11 11.53 -17.04
CA MET A 34 -3.68 11.35 -16.75
C MET A 34 -2.82 12.40 -17.45
N GLN A 35 -3.13 12.74 -18.69
CA GLN A 35 -2.45 13.82 -19.42
C GLN A 35 -2.69 15.18 -18.77
N LYS A 36 -3.97 15.51 -18.51
CA LYS A 36 -4.36 16.82 -17.93
C LYS A 36 -3.69 17.11 -16.59
N TYR A 37 -3.57 16.11 -15.74
CA TYR A 37 -3.06 16.28 -14.38
C TYR A 37 -1.65 15.72 -14.15
N HIS A 38 -0.97 15.31 -15.22
CA HIS A 38 0.38 14.73 -15.16
C HIS A 38 0.46 13.54 -14.20
N VAL A 39 -0.50 12.61 -14.33
CA VAL A 39 -0.52 11.37 -13.56
C VAL A 39 0.35 10.34 -14.26
N ALA A 40 1.33 9.79 -13.55
CA ALA A 40 2.17 8.71 -14.06
C ALA A 40 1.52 7.33 -13.84
N ALA A 41 1.97 6.32 -14.56
CA ALA A 41 1.63 4.92 -14.33
C ALA A 41 2.84 4.16 -13.78
N GLU A 42 2.66 3.42 -12.68
CA GLU A 42 3.62 2.45 -12.19
C GLU A 42 3.07 1.04 -12.45
N ILE A 43 3.78 0.28 -13.28
CA ILE A 43 3.38 -1.07 -13.66
C ILE A 43 4.06 -2.06 -12.71
N SER A 44 3.26 -2.80 -11.95
CA SER A 44 3.75 -3.96 -11.21
C SER A 44 3.91 -5.14 -12.18
N ASP A 45 5.14 -5.38 -12.60
CA ASP A 45 5.47 -6.42 -13.57
C ASP A 45 5.60 -7.78 -12.89
N TYR A 46 4.62 -8.65 -13.14
CA TYR A 46 4.55 -10.02 -12.65
C TYR A 46 4.93 -11.06 -13.72
N THR A 47 5.50 -10.67 -14.85
CA THR A 47 5.79 -11.58 -15.96
C THR A 47 6.78 -12.70 -15.58
N ASN A 48 7.60 -12.50 -14.56
CA ASN A 48 8.48 -13.55 -14.04
C ASN A 48 7.70 -14.75 -13.46
N GLY A 49 6.55 -14.50 -12.82
CA GLY A 49 5.69 -15.56 -12.26
C GLY A 49 4.53 -15.96 -13.20
N VAL A 50 4.14 -15.06 -14.09
CA VAL A 50 2.98 -15.22 -15.00
C VAL A 50 3.36 -14.74 -16.41
N PRO A 51 4.20 -15.51 -17.16
CA PRO A 51 4.71 -15.09 -18.47
C PRO A 51 3.64 -14.75 -19.51
N GLN A 52 2.46 -15.36 -19.41
CA GLN A 52 1.32 -15.11 -20.30
C GLN A 52 0.76 -13.67 -20.21
N LEU A 53 1.13 -12.90 -19.20
CA LEU A 53 0.74 -11.50 -19.09
C LEU A 53 1.59 -10.55 -19.94
N LYS A 54 2.72 -11.02 -20.49
CA LYS A 54 3.71 -10.19 -21.16
C LYS A 54 3.12 -9.35 -22.30
N GLU A 55 2.42 -9.97 -23.22
CA GLU A 55 1.82 -9.28 -24.38
C GLU A 55 0.80 -8.22 -23.94
N LYS A 56 0.01 -8.51 -22.92
CA LYS A 56 -0.96 -7.56 -22.36
C LYS A 56 -0.28 -6.35 -21.73
N ILE A 57 0.75 -6.58 -20.92
CA ILE A 57 1.51 -5.51 -20.27
C ILE A 57 2.20 -4.65 -21.32
N GLU A 58 2.81 -5.26 -22.34
CA GLU A 58 3.44 -4.54 -23.45
C GLU A 58 2.44 -3.66 -24.21
N SER A 59 1.23 -4.15 -24.46
CA SER A 59 0.15 -3.37 -25.10
C SER A 59 -0.25 -2.15 -24.27
N VAL A 60 -0.50 -2.34 -22.97
CA VAL A 60 -0.85 -1.26 -22.04
C VAL A 60 0.26 -0.21 -21.94
N VAL A 61 1.50 -0.65 -21.85
CA VAL A 61 2.68 0.23 -21.82
C VAL A 61 2.81 1.05 -23.09
N GLU A 62 2.59 0.42 -24.26
CA GLU A 62 2.61 1.12 -25.54
C GLU A 62 1.48 2.15 -25.65
N THR A 63 0.30 1.84 -25.11
CA THR A 63 -0.81 2.78 -25.01
C THR A 63 -0.44 4.01 -24.18
N TYR A 64 0.17 3.82 -23.01
CA TYR A 64 0.66 4.94 -22.18
C TYR A 64 1.73 5.74 -22.91
N ARG A 65 2.71 5.07 -23.54
CA ARG A 65 3.81 5.73 -24.28
C ARG A 65 3.29 6.58 -25.44
N LYS A 66 2.37 6.06 -26.27
CA LYS A 66 1.75 6.81 -27.37
C LYS A 66 1.01 8.06 -26.91
N ASN A 67 0.52 8.05 -25.69
CA ASN A 67 -0.19 9.16 -25.09
C ASN A 67 0.70 10.05 -24.19
N ASN A 68 2.04 9.90 -24.25
CA ASN A 68 3.00 10.66 -23.44
C ASN A 68 2.76 10.54 -21.92
N ILE A 69 2.22 9.41 -21.45
CA ILE A 69 2.09 9.12 -20.04
C ILE A 69 3.41 8.55 -19.52
N GLN A 70 3.97 9.17 -18.48
CA GLN A 70 5.18 8.68 -17.85
C GLN A 70 4.92 7.32 -17.19
N THR A 71 5.76 6.34 -17.51
CA THR A 71 5.57 4.95 -17.07
C THR A 71 6.81 4.46 -16.33
N TYR A 72 6.60 3.84 -15.17
CA TYR A 72 7.61 3.19 -14.36
C TYR A 72 7.32 1.70 -14.26
N PHE A 73 8.37 0.89 -14.09
CA PHE A 73 8.24 -0.55 -13.85
C PHE A 73 8.73 -0.89 -12.45
N LEU A 74 7.91 -1.64 -11.74
CA LEU A 74 8.28 -2.31 -10.51
C LEU A 74 8.29 -3.82 -10.79
N SER A 75 9.47 -4.38 -11.00
CA SER A 75 9.61 -5.84 -11.13
C SER A 75 9.42 -6.50 -9.78
N ALA A 76 8.35 -7.26 -9.64
CA ALA A 76 8.06 -8.04 -8.44
C ALA A 76 8.37 -9.52 -8.72
N ALA A 77 9.60 -9.95 -8.43
CA ALA A 77 10.00 -11.36 -8.58
C ALA A 77 9.38 -12.26 -7.50
N ARG A 78 9.05 -11.69 -6.35
CA ARG A 78 8.48 -12.39 -5.19
C ARG A 78 7.77 -11.38 -4.28
N TRP A 79 6.78 -11.87 -3.53
CA TRP A 79 6.09 -11.11 -2.50
C TRP A 79 6.65 -11.44 -1.11
N VAL A 80 6.55 -10.49 -0.21
CA VAL A 80 6.87 -10.69 1.20
C VAL A 80 5.77 -11.52 1.84
N ASP A 81 6.15 -12.60 2.53
CA ASP A 81 5.23 -13.36 3.36
C ASP A 81 5.19 -12.77 4.77
N PHE A 82 4.10 -12.12 5.12
CA PHE A 82 3.92 -11.54 6.45
C PHE A 82 3.69 -12.56 7.55
N GLY A 83 3.27 -13.79 7.21
CA GLY A 83 3.11 -14.89 8.14
C GLY A 83 1.98 -14.74 9.16
N PHE A 84 1.01 -13.86 8.93
CA PHE A 84 -0.03 -13.50 9.91
C PHE A 84 -0.82 -14.70 10.48
N GLU A 85 -0.96 -15.80 9.74
CA GLU A 85 -1.67 -17.00 10.20
C GLU A 85 -0.82 -17.88 11.11
N ASP A 86 0.50 -17.92 10.86
CA ASP A 86 1.38 -18.94 11.42
C ASP A 86 2.37 -18.40 12.45
N VAL A 87 2.65 -17.09 12.41
CA VAL A 87 3.69 -16.48 13.22
C VAL A 87 3.19 -16.09 14.61
N GLN A 88 3.94 -16.53 15.64
CA GLN A 88 3.75 -16.19 17.05
C GLN A 88 5.11 -15.78 17.62
N ASN A 89 5.44 -14.50 17.56
CA ASN A 89 6.76 -14.01 17.96
C ASN A 89 6.98 -14.05 19.49
N ASN A 90 5.91 -13.92 20.28
CA ASN A 90 6.00 -13.83 21.74
C ASN A 90 6.99 -12.78 22.25
N TYR A 91 7.08 -11.66 21.53
CA TYR A 91 7.97 -10.55 21.90
C TYR A 91 7.61 -9.96 23.27
N THR A 92 8.63 -9.60 24.05
CA THR A 92 8.45 -8.63 25.13
C THR A 92 8.01 -7.28 24.58
N ILE A 93 7.57 -6.36 25.44
CA ILE A 93 7.18 -5.00 25.00
C ILE A 93 8.37 -4.29 24.32
N GLU A 94 9.57 -4.42 24.87
CA GLU A 94 10.78 -3.82 24.32
C GLU A 94 11.13 -4.41 22.94
N GLN A 95 11.01 -5.73 22.79
CA GLN A 95 11.26 -6.41 21.52
C GLN A 95 10.19 -6.02 20.46
N ALA A 96 8.91 -5.93 20.85
CA ALA A 96 7.84 -5.52 19.95
C ALA A 96 8.01 -4.07 19.47
N ARG A 97 8.45 -3.16 20.36
CA ARG A 97 8.80 -1.79 19.99
C ARG A 97 9.98 -1.73 19.03
N ALA A 98 11.06 -2.41 19.34
CA ALA A 98 12.21 -2.48 18.45
C ALA A 98 11.83 -3.05 17.07
N PHE A 99 11.04 -4.11 17.03
CA PHE A 99 10.55 -4.70 15.78
C PHE A 99 9.71 -3.68 14.98
N PHE A 100 8.82 -2.95 15.64
CA PHE A 100 7.97 -1.93 15.01
C PHE A 100 8.81 -0.77 14.46
N ASP A 101 9.78 -0.30 15.21
CA ASP A 101 10.70 0.78 14.81
C ASP A 101 11.54 0.40 13.59
N TYR A 102 11.94 -0.87 13.46
CA TYR A 102 12.68 -1.38 12.29
C TYR A 102 11.80 -1.71 11.10
N CYS A 103 10.50 -1.95 11.31
CA CYS A 103 9.60 -2.46 10.28
C CYS A 103 9.29 -1.47 9.17
N HIS A 104 9.52 -0.20 9.30
CA HIS A 104 9.36 0.86 8.28
C HIS A 104 8.26 0.63 7.23
N THR A 105 7.04 0.27 7.68
CA THR A 105 5.92 0.19 6.73
C THR A 105 5.68 1.55 6.07
N ARG A 106 5.81 1.61 4.73
CA ARG A 106 5.78 2.87 3.97
C ARG A 106 4.39 3.23 3.45
N CYS A 107 3.49 2.27 3.43
CA CYS A 107 2.16 2.44 2.85
C CYS A 107 1.14 2.67 3.95
N ARG A 108 0.53 3.85 3.94
CA ARG A 108 -0.69 4.13 4.71
C ARG A 108 -1.89 3.74 3.88
N GLY A 109 -2.90 3.15 4.51
CA GLY A 109 -4.17 2.85 3.87
C GLY A 109 -5.24 3.84 4.30
N TYR A 110 -6.15 4.20 3.40
CA TYR A 110 -7.35 4.94 3.75
C TYR A 110 -8.56 4.03 3.51
N VAL A 111 -9.27 3.67 4.58
CA VAL A 111 -10.42 2.76 4.55
C VAL A 111 -11.47 3.25 5.54
N ASP A 112 -12.72 3.35 5.09
CA ASP A 112 -13.89 3.70 5.91
C ASP A 112 -13.68 4.99 6.75
N GLY A 113 -13.12 6.05 6.13
CA GLY A 113 -12.92 7.33 6.79
C GLY A 113 -11.72 7.37 7.75
N LYS A 114 -10.92 6.32 7.81
CA LYS A 114 -9.78 6.21 8.72
C LYS A 114 -8.49 5.97 7.94
N ILE A 115 -7.41 6.59 8.40
CA ILE A 115 -6.05 6.23 7.96
C ILE A 115 -5.61 5.03 8.79
N ARG A 116 -5.03 4.01 8.11
CA ARG A 116 -4.41 2.84 8.70
C ARG A 116 -2.90 2.98 8.62
N TYR A 117 -2.22 2.83 9.73
CA TYR A 117 -0.75 2.88 9.79
C TYR A 117 -0.13 1.70 9.03
N CYS A 118 -0.59 0.49 9.32
CA CYS A 118 -0.21 -0.72 8.58
C CYS A 118 -1.46 -1.34 7.95
N ILE A 119 -1.59 -1.20 6.62
CA ILE A 119 -2.76 -1.71 5.89
C ILE A 119 -2.80 -3.25 5.88
N ASN A 120 -1.64 -3.91 5.85
CA ASN A 120 -1.57 -5.36 5.90
C ASN A 120 -2.05 -5.90 7.24
N ALA A 121 -1.62 -5.29 8.36
CA ALA A 121 -2.12 -5.62 9.69
C ALA A 121 -3.64 -5.44 9.77
N PHE A 122 -4.17 -4.35 9.23
CA PHE A 122 -5.62 -4.10 9.24
C PHE A 122 -6.41 -5.22 8.54
N PHE A 123 -5.96 -5.68 7.37
CA PHE A 123 -6.64 -6.77 6.68
C PHE A 123 -6.53 -8.09 7.47
N ALA A 124 -5.36 -8.41 8.02
CA ALA A 124 -5.18 -9.59 8.86
C ALA A 124 -6.06 -9.55 10.13
N GLU A 125 -6.11 -8.42 10.83
CA GLU A 125 -6.97 -8.19 11.99
C GLU A 125 -8.44 -8.51 11.67
N ARG A 126 -8.96 -8.00 10.55
CA ARG A 126 -10.36 -8.23 10.16
C ARG A 126 -10.63 -9.65 9.68
N THR A 127 -9.74 -10.21 8.87
CA THR A 127 -9.99 -11.50 8.19
C THR A 127 -9.66 -12.71 9.04
N LEU A 128 -8.62 -12.62 9.87
CA LEU A 128 -8.13 -13.74 10.67
C LEU A 128 -8.59 -13.68 12.11
N TYR A 129 -8.68 -12.48 12.69
CA TYR A 129 -8.91 -12.32 14.13
C TYR A 129 -10.26 -11.66 14.47
N GLY A 130 -10.95 -11.07 13.49
CA GLY A 130 -12.24 -10.40 13.70
C GLY A 130 -12.16 -9.16 14.61
N THR A 131 -10.98 -8.58 14.79
CA THR A 131 -10.70 -7.41 15.65
C THR A 131 -9.98 -6.32 14.87
N GLU A 132 -9.95 -5.11 15.42
CA GLU A 132 -9.17 -4.00 14.88
C GLU A 132 -8.35 -3.36 16.00
N ASP A 133 -7.05 -3.18 15.80
CA ASP A 133 -6.18 -2.45 16.74
C ASP A 133 -6.42 -0.94 16.60
N ILE A 134 -6.86 -0.31 17.69
CA ILE A 134 -7.08 1.15 17.73
C ILE A 134 -5.79 1.93 17.46
N ASN A 135 -4.62 1.36 17.76
CA ASN A 135 -3.33 2.00 17.48
C ASN A 135 -2.98 1.96 15.97
N ASN A 136 -3.66 1.11 15.20
CA ASN A 136 -3.50 1.01 13.74
C ASN A 136 -4.42 1.97 12.98
N MET A 137 -5.17 2.83 13.66
CA MET A 137 -6.14 3.69 12.99
C MET A 137 -6.18 5.12 13.51
N LEU A 138 -6.43 6.05 12.59
CA LEU A 138 -6.76 7.44 12.88
C LEU A 138 -8.01 7.84 12.11
N ASP A 139 -9.09 8.18 12.82
CA ASP A 139 -10.30 8.72 12.21
C ASP A 139 -10.02 10.17 11.76
N VAL A 140 -10.01 10.38 10.44
CA VAL A 140 -9.70 11.69 9.85
C VAL A 140 -10.94 12.42 9.34
N VAL A 141 -12.05 11.71 9.14
CA VAL A 141 -13.30 12.33 8.68
C VAL A 141 -13.89 13.23 9.75
N ASN A 142 -13.83 12.79 11.00
CA ASN A 142 -14.37 13.52 12.14
C ASN A 142 -13.34 14.47 12.81
N MET A 143 -12.14 14.60 12.23
CA MET A 143 -11.14 15.53 12.76
C MET A 143 -11.40 16.96 12.30
N GLU A 144 -11.47 17.88 13.25
CA GLU A 144 -11.46 19.31 12.93
C GLU A 144 -10.10 19.73 12.36
N ASN A 145 -10.09 20.70 11.43
CA ASN A 145 -8.85 21.22 10.85
C ASN A 145 -8.16 22.23 11.81
N THR A 146 -7.63 21.71 12.90
CA THR A 146 -6.89 22.48 13.93
C THR A 146 -5.41 22.12 13.91
N GLU A 147 -4.57 22.95 14.53
CA GLU A 147 -3.15 22.66 14.72
C GLU A 147 -2.96 21.35 15.51
N LYS A 148 -3.74 21.13 16.56
CA LYS A 148 -3.73 19.89 17.35
C LYS A 148 -4.02 18.67 16.49
N SER A 149 -5.00 18.75 15.60
CA SER A 149 -5.35 17.65 14.69
C SER A 149 -4.24 17.37 13.67
N ARG A 150 -3.66 18.43 13.11
CA ARG A 150 -2.50 18.28 12.19
C ARG A 150 -1.30 17.63 12.89
N ARG A 151 -1.01 18.05 14.12
CA ARG A 151 0.04 17.42 14.93
C ARG A 151 -0.24 15.94 15.17
N LYS A 152 -1.47 15.59 15.56
CA LYS A 152 -1.90 14.20 15.76
C LYS A 152 -1.72 13.36 14.50
N LEU A 153 -2.02 13.93 13.33
CA LEU A 153 -1.83 13.25 12.04
C LEU A 153 -0.34 12.96 11.78
N VAL A 154 0.54 13.93 12.05
CA VAL A 154 1.99 13.75 11.89
C VAL A 154 2.52 12.72 12.89
N GLU A 155 2.12 12.79 14.14
CA GLU A 155 2.50 11.81 15.18
C GLU A 155 2.08 10.39 14.79
N PHE A 156 0.84 10.25 14.29
CA PHE A 156 0.35 8.95 13.78
C PHE A 156 1.17 8.46 12.57
N ASP A 157 1.47 9.33 11.61
CA ASP A 157 2.27 8.96 10.43
C ASP A 157 3.71 8.55 10.80
N LEU A 158 4.26 9.14 11.84
CA LEU A 158 5.55 8.78 12.42
C LEU A 158 5.52 7.51 13.29
N GLY A 159 4.34 6.89 13.48
CA GLY A 159 4.17 5.66 14.26
C GLY A 159 4.01 5.86 15.75
N TYR A 160 3.85 7.11 16.22
CA TYR A 160 3.62 7.35 17.64
C TYR A 160 2.23 6.86 18.07
N ASN A 161 2.21 5.90 18.98
CA ASN A 161 1.02 5.39 19.65
C ASN A 161 1.35 5.00 21.10
N GLU A 162 0.33 4.78 21.92
CA GLU A 162 0.50 4.53 23.36
C GLU A 162 1.37 3.30 23.67
N LYS A 163 1.26 2.24 22.86
CA LYS A 163 2.03 1.00 23.06
C LYS A 163 3.44 1.07 22.47
N GLY A 164 3.63 1.89 21.41
CA GLY A 164 4.83 1.93 20.59
C GLY A 164 4.96 0.76 19.61
N PHE A 165 3.87 0.01 19.36
CA PHE A 165 3.79 -1.06 18.36
C PHE A 165 2.31 -1.40 18.08
N LEU A 166 2.04 -2.20 17.04
CA LEU A 166 0.72 -2.74 16.72
C LEU A 166 0.59 -4.17 17.24
N LEU A 167 -0.63 -4.57 17.62
CA LEU A 167 -0.87 -5.94 18.09
C LEU A 167 -0.42 -6.99 17.09
N MET A 168 -0.64 -6.74 15.79
CA MET A 168 -0.23 -7.64 14.72
C MET A 168 1.29 -7.79 14.56
N CYS A 169 2.12 -6.94 15.19
CA CYS A 169 3.57 -7.16 15.22
C CYS A 169 3.97 -8.47 15.91
N GLN A 170 3.12 -8.97 16.81
CA GLN A 170 3.32 -10.27 17.46
C GLN A 170 3.06 -11.47 16.51
N HIS A 171 2.39 -11.22 15.39
CA HIS A 171 1.98 -12.23 14.40
C HIS A 171 2.53 -11.92 13.01
N CYS A 172 3.69 -11.27 12.92
CA CYS A 172 4.18 -10.76 11.65
C CYS A 172 5.68 -10.97 11.50
N ASN A 173 6.10 -11.37 10.30
CA ASN A 173 7.51 -11.44 9.90
C ASN A 173 8.13 -10.06 9.57
N GLY A 174 7.31 -9.00 9.51
CA GLY A 174 7.75 -7.65 9.14
C GLY A 174 7.79 -7.38 7.64
N THR A 175 8.31 -6.21 7.28
CA THR A 175 8.49 -5.77 5.89
C THR A 175 9.82 -6.25 5.29
N VAL A 176 10.08 -5.89 4.03
CA VAL A 176 11.25 -6.32 3.24
C VAL A 176 12.58 -6.12 3.96
N GLU A 177 12.71 -5.06 4.74
CA GLU A 177 13.95 -4.71 5.42
C GLU A 177 14.38 -5.74 6.48
N ILE A 178 13.42 -6.40 7.11
CA ILE A 178 13.67 -7.37 8.20
C ILE A 178 13.17 -8.77 7.90
N ASN A 179 12.32 -8.93 6.89
CA ASN A 179 11.66 -10.19 6.56
C ASN A 179 12.45 -10.96 5.50
N GLN A 180 12.78 -12.20 5.79
CA GLN A 180 13.47 -13.13 4.88
C GLN A 180 12.51 -14.15 4.26
N HIS A 181 11.21 -14.09 4.55
CA HIS A 181 10.20 -15.01 4.04
C HIS A 181 9.52 -14.41 2.81
N PHE A 182 9.51 -15.18 1.72
CA PHE A 182 8.97 -14.74 0.44
C PHE A 182 8.12 -15.83 -0.19
N ILE A 183 7.10 -15.39 -0.93
CA ILE A 183 6.24 -16.26 -1.74
C ILE A 183 6.34 -15.86 -3.21
N GLU A 184 6.05 -16.80 -4.10
CA GLU A 184 6.02 -16.55 -5.54
C GLU A 184 4.88 -15.59 -5.90
N VAL A 185 5.17 -14.66 -6.81
CA VAL A 185 4.17 -13.73 -7.32
C VAL A 185 3.26 -14.39 -8.35
N GLY A 186 2.01 -13.92 -8.42
CA GLY A 186 1.08 -14.26 -9.50
C GLY A 186 0.49 -15.67 -9.43
N LYS A 187 0.75 -16.46 -8.41
CA LYS A 187 0.00 -17.70 -8.18
C LYS A 187 -1.44 -17.35 -7.82
N GLN A 188 -2.35 -17.62 -8.76
CA GLN A 188 -3.78 -17.57 -8.44
C GLN A 188 -4.11 -18.75 -7.55
N CYS A 189 -4.75 -18.47 -6.39
CA CYS A 189 -5.35 -19.55 -5.60
C CYS A 189 -6.34 -20.29 -6.50
N GLN A 190 -6.11 -21.59 -6.71
CA GLN A 190 -7.15 -22.43 -7.29
C GLN A 190 -8.33 -22.36 -6.32
N ASN A 191 -9.51 -22.02 -6.83
CA ASN A 191 -10.73 -21.99 -6.02
C ASN A 191 -10.83 -23.29 -5.24
N ARG A 192 -10.77 -23.18 -3.91
CA ARG A 192 -11.08 -24.29 -3.01
C ARG A 192 -12.57 -24.52 -2.98
#